data_bf8357b0391db78c46fdf233a74615f9
#
_entry.id   bf8357b0391db78c46fdf233a74615f9
#
_cell.length_a   1.000
_cell.length_b   1.000
_cell.length_c   1.000
_cell.angle_alpha   90.00
_cell.angle_beta   90.00
_cell.angle_gamma   90.00
#
_symmetry.space_group_name_H-M   'P 1'
#
loop_
_entity.id
_entity.type
_entity.pdbx_description
1 polymer ?
#
loop_
_entity_poly.entity_id
_entity_poly.type
_entity_poly.pdbx_seq_one_letter_code
_entity_poly.pdbx_strand_id
1 'polypeptide(L)' 'MSGHQSVEPICVRVNDAARMIGVGRTKLYELISSGELETVKIGKATRITTASLRRLVDRCRALN' A
#
# COMPACT_ATOMS: atom_id res chain seq x y z
N MET A 1 -21.31 8.14 13.78
CA MET A 1 -20.89 7.69 13.61
C MET A 1 -20.55 7.13 13.72
N SER A 2 -20.30 7.07 13.75
CA SER A 2 -19.80 6.59 13.77
C SER A 2 -19.19 6.09 13.84
N GLY A 3 -18.98 5.92 14.06
CA GLY A 3 -18.41 5.49 14.13
C GLY A 3 -17.64 4.91 14.20
N HIS A 4 -17.49 4.57 14.31
CA HIS A 4 -16.70 3.93 14.16
C HIS A 4 -16.32 3.31 13.56
N GLN A 5 -16.54 3.23 13.86
CA GLN A 5 -16.13 2.63 12.77
C GLN A 5 -14.68 2.40 12.70
N SER A 6 -14.20 1.35 12.15
CA SER A 6 -12.78 1.20 11.98
C SER A 6 -12.30 2.20 10.93
N VAL A 7 -11.31 2.97 11.27
CA VAL A 7 -10.73 3.92 10.35
C VAL A 7 -9.57 3.24 9.65
N GLU A 8 -9.72 3.03 8.37
CA GLU A 8 -8.64 2.47 7.57
C GLU A 8 -7.61 3.55 7.29
N PRO A 9 -6.31 3.32 7.49
CA PRO A 9 -5.31 4.31 7.15
C PRO A 9 -5.37 4.67 5.67
N ILE A 10 -5.20 5.94 5.36
CA ILE A 10 -5.13 6.38 3.97
C ILE A 10 -3.81 5.97 3.35
N CYS A 11 -2.75 5.99 4.13
CA CYS A 11 -1.44 5.54 3.67
C CYS A 11 -0.68 4.95 4.85
N VAL A 12 0.35 4.16 4.52
CA VAL A 12 1.13 3.44 5.52
C VAL A 12 2.60 3.54 5.17
N ARG A 13 3.45 3.20 6.12
CA ARG A 13 4.90 3.15 5.90
C ARG A 13 5.24 2.00 4.96
N VAL A 14 6.41 2.14 4.31
CA VAL A 14 6.88 1.11 3.39
C VAL A 14 6.93 -0.27 4.07
N ASN A 15 7.50 -0.35 5.27
CA ASN A 15 7.59 -1.64 5.97
C ASN A 15 6.22 -2.20 6.29
N ASP A 16 5.28 -1.34 6.66
CA ASP A 16 3.93 -1.78 6.98
C ASP A 16 3.23 -2.27 5.70
N ALA A 17 3.41 -1.56 4.59
CA ALA A 17 2.83 -1.97 3.31
C ALA A 17 3.33 -3.37 2.92
N ALA A 18 4.63 -3.61 3.08
CA ALA A 18 5.20 -4.91 2.75
C ALA A 18 4.57 -6.01 3.59
N ARG A 19 4.39 -5.76 4.88
CA ARG A 19 3.76 -6.73 5.76
C ARG A 19 2.29 -6.96 5.40
N MET A 20 1.59 -5.90 5.01
CA MET A 20 0.18 -6.01 4.70
C MET A 20 -0.10 -6.90 3.51
N ILE A 21 0.80 -6.91 2.53
CA ILE A 21 0.62 -7.76 1.35
C ILE A 21 1.58 -8.95 1.33
N GLY A 22 2.35 -9.12 2.40
CA GLY A 22 3.13 -10.34 2.58
C GLY A 22 4.33 -10.48 1.66
N VAL A 23 4.98 -9.36 1.32
CA VAL A 23 6.18 -9.41 0.46
C VAL A 23 7.35 -8.80 1.21
N GLY A 24 8.55 -9.04 0.70
CA GLY A 24 9.74 -8.41 1.25
C GLY A 24 9.89 -6.98 0.76
N ARG A 25 10.81 -6.24 1.38
CA ARG A 25 11.02 -4.85 1.03
C ARG A 25 11.51 -4.69 -0.41
N THR A 26 12.37 -5.58 -0.85
CA THR A 26 12.89 -5.52 -2.22
C THR A 26 11.75 -5.60 -3.23
N LYS A 27 10.84 -6.56 -3.04
CA LYS A 27 9.69 -6.69 -3.92
C LYS A 27 8.81 -5.45 -3.85
N LEU A 28 8.63 -4.90 -2.65
CA LEU A 28 7.80 -3.72 -2.51
C LEU A 28 8.39 -2.54 -3.29
N TYR A 29 9.70 -2.33 -3.21
CA TYR A 29 10.33 -1.25 -3.96
C TYR A 29 10.24 -1.47 -5.47
N GLU A 30 10.29 -2.73 -5.91
CA GLU A 30 10.07 -3.04 -7.31
C GLU A 30 8.66 -2.63 -7.76
N LEU A 31 7.68 -2.90 -6.92
CA LEU A 31 6.29 -2.53 -7.23
C LEU A 31 6.11 -1.01 -7.28
N ILE A 32 6.83 -0.30 -6.42
CA ILE A 32 6.82 1.16 -6.46
C ILE A 32 7.46 1.66 -7.76
N SER A 33 8.61 1.10 -8.12
CA SER A 33 9.34 1.53 -9.31
C SER A 33 8.55 1.27 -10.58
N SER A 34 7.80 0.18 -10.61
CA SER A 34 7.02 -0.19 -11.80
C SER A 34 5.73 0.62 -11.91
N GLY A 35 5.40 1.41 -10.89
CA GLY A 35 4.18 2.20 -10.89
C GLY A 35 2.95 1.46 -10.42
N GLU A 36 3.11 0.23 -9.93
CA GLU A 36 1.97 -0.55 -9.46
C GLU A 36 1.50 -0.12 -8.07
N LEU A 37 2.39 0.51 -7.32
CA LEU A 37 2.04 1.09 -6.02
C LEU A 37 2.30 2.58 -6.06
N GLU A 38 1.41 3.34 -5.45
CA GLU A 38 1.50 4.79 -5.43
C GLU A 38 2.10 5.25 -4.11
N THR A 39 3.10 6.13 -4.20
CA THR A 39 3.70 6.72 -3.02
C THR A 39 3.35 8.19 -2.94
N VAL A 40 3.31 8.70 -1.72
CA VAL A 40 3.13 10.12 -1.47
C VAL A 40 4.20 10.56 -0.48
N LYS A 41 4.59 11.83 -0.61
CA LYS A 41 5.54 12.43 0.32
C LYS A 41 4.79 13.35 1.26
N ILE A 42 4.96 13.11 2.54
CA ILE A 42 4.39 13.98 3.57
C ILE A 42 5.56 14.52 4.36
N GLY A 43 5.95 15.76 4.06
CA GLY A 43 7.19 16.30 4.58
C GLY A 43 8.36 15.48 4.04
N LYS A 44 9.13 14.86 4.92
CA LYS A 44 10.24 13.99 4.52
C LYS A 44 9.88 12.53 4.51
N ALA A 45 8.64 12.20 4.85
CA ALA A 45 8.22 10.82 4.99
C ALA A 45 7.62 10.31 3.68
N THR A 46 8.03 9.12 3.28
CA THR A 46 7.46 8.43 2.11
C THR A 46 6.41 7.44 2.61
N ARG A 47 5.23 7.48 2.02
CA ARG A 47 4.12 6.60 2.42
C ARG A 47 3.53 5.96 1.18
N ILE A 48 2.92 4.78 1.39
CA ILE A 48 2.24 4.04 0.34
C ILE A 48 0.74 4.18 0.57
N THR A 49 -0.02 4.53 -0.47
CA THR A 49 -1.46 4.66 -0.30
C THR A 49 -2.09 3.28 -0.18
N THR A 50 -3.03 3.16 0.76
CA THR A 50 -3.73 1.87 0.93
C THR A 50 -4.60 1.56 -0.28
N ALA A 51 -5.10 2.59 -0.96
CA ALA A 51 -5.87 2.39 -2.18
C ALA A 51 -5.05 1.66 -3.24
N SER A 52 -3.76 2.03 -3.41
CA SER A 52 -2.93 1.36 -4.40
C SER A 52 -2.62 -0.08 -3.99
N LEU A 53 -2.48 -0.34 -2.68
CA LEU A 53 -2.28 -1.70 -2.19
C LEU A 53 -3.49 -2.57 -2.51
N ARG A 54 -4.69 -2.04 -2.29
CA ARG A 54 -5.92 -2.77 -2.61
C ARG A 54 -6.04 -3.05 -4.09
N ARG A 55 -5.75 -2.06 -4.92
CA ARG A 55 -5.83 -2.23 -6.38
C ARG A 55 -4.87 -3.31 -6.85
N LEU A 56 -3.66 -3.32 -6.29
CA LEU A 56 -2.68 -4.33 -6.66
C LEU A 56 -3.17 -5.73 -6.31
N VAL A 57 -3.66 -5.91 -5.09
CA VAL A 57 -4.13 -7.21 -4.64
C VAL A 57 -5.33 -7.66 -5.47
N ASP A 58 -6.26 -6.77 -5.72
CA ASP A 58 -7.45 -7.10 -6.51
C ASP A 58 -7.07 -7.50 -7.93
N ARG A 59 -6.10 -6.81 -8.52
CA ARG A 59 -5.65 -7.15 -9.87
C ARG A 59 -4.98 -8.52 -9.89
N CYS A 60 -4.16 -8.81 -8.89
CA CYS A 60 -3.51 -10.11 -8.82
C CYS A 60 -4.51 -11.23 -8.63
N ARG A 61 -5.56 -10.98 -7.85
CA ARG A 61 -6.61 -11.97 -7.66
C ARG A 61 -7.36 -12.25 -8.95
N ALA A 62 -7.58 -11.19 -9.73
CA ALA A 62 -8.32 -11.34 -10.99
C ALA A 62 -7.53 -12.16 -12.02
N LEU A 63 -6.20 -12.19 -11.90
CA LEU A 63 -5.36 -12.92 -12.83
C LEU A 63 -5.22 -14.40 -12.47
N ASN A 64 -5.65 -14.78 -11.29
CA ASN A 64 -5.58 -16.19 -10.85
C ASN A 64 -6.92 -16.89 -11.05
#